data_ec5d02f253765717940ec0bbbc83dfea
#
_entry.id   ec5d02f253765717940ec0bbbc83dfea
#
_cell.length_a   1.000
_cell.length_b   1.000
_cell.length_c   1.000
_cell.angle_alpha   90.00
_cell.angle_beta   90.00
_cell.angle_gamma   90.00
#
_symmetry.space_group_name_H-M   'P 1'
#
loop_
_entity.id
_entity.type
_entity.pdbx_description
1 polymer ?
#
loop_
_entity_poly.entity_id
_entity_poly.type
_entity_poly.pdbx_seq_one_letter_code
_entity_poly.pdbx_strand_id
1 'polypeptide(L)'
;YRHYADDVVEYFVQKSIANGIDIIRIFDALNDPRNLETSINATKKEGGHVQAAFSYTTSPVHSNEYFAAFAKQLENMGADSVCIKDMSGLLKPYAAYELVKKLKETVSLPIELHTHYTSGLASMTILKAVEAGVDIVDTAISPFAMGTSQAPTESIVAALAGTEYDTGLDLKKLDRISRYFTPIREKYISTGLIDPKVLKVDVNALLYQVPGGMLSNLVSQLKQAGKSELLPAVLEEVPRVRADAGYVPLVTPTSQIVGTQAVFNVLCGERYKQVTKEFRGIIHGDYGKTPAPIDPAFAGTILKGEKPITCRPADLIEPELDTIRTKMKVYEKQEEDVLTYALFEQVATKFFEKRRAKDYGIDAENCDPEGKVHSV
;
A
#
# COMPACT_ATOMS: atom_id res chain seq x y z
N TYR A 1 -11.81 1.39 1.06
CA TYR A 1 -10.79 1.50 2.13
C TYR A 1 -11.46 1.87 3.44
N ARG A 2 -11.35 1.03 4.46
CA ARG A 2 -11.86 1.25 5.81
C ARG A 2 -10.96 0.53 6.82
N HIS A 3 -11.04 0.91 8.08
CA HIS A 3 -10.56 0.07 9.17
C HIS A 3 -11.45 -1.15 9.32
N TYR A 4 -10.86 -2.26 9.71
CA TYR A 4 -11.58 -3.45 10.13
C TYR A 4 -11.62 -3.51 11.65
N ALA A 5 -12.61 -4.19 12.21
CA ALA A 5 -12.64 -4.48 13.62
C ALA A 5 -11.43 -5.36 14.02
N ASP A 6 -10.95 -5.20 15.23
CA ASP A 6 -9.74 -5.89 15.71
C ASP A 6 -9.86 -7.42 15.65
N ASP A 7 -11.05 -7.97 15.93
CA ASP A 7 -11.32 -9.42 15.86
C ASP A 7 -11.16 -9.97 14.43
N VAL A 8 -11.53 -9.18 13.40
CA VAL A 8 -11.33 -9.54 11.99
C VAL A 8 -9.84 -9.52 11.63
N VAL A 9 -9.10 -8.51 12.12
CA VAL A 9 -7.65 -8.39 11.88
C VAL A 9 -6.90 -9.54 12.57
N GLU A 10 -7.21 -9.84 13.82
CA GLU A 10 -6.63 -10.97 14.56
C GLU A 10 -6.87 -12.28 13.82
N TYR A 11 -8.10 -12.53 13.40
CA TYR A 11 -8.46 -13.75 12.68
C TYR A 11 -7.77 -13.85 11.30
N PHE A 12 -7.63 -12.73 10.59
CA PHE A 12 -6.88 -12.69 9.33
C PHE A 12 -5.41 -13.08 9.54
N VAL A 13 -4.75 -12.52 10.55
CA VAL A 13 -3.35 -12.84 10.88
C VAL A 13 -3.21 -14.32 11.28
N GLN A 14 -4.09 -14.80 12.16
CA GLN A 14 -4.10 -16.20 12.59
C GLN A 14 -4.20 -17.15 11.38
N LYS A 15 -5.15 -16.90 10.47
CA LYS A 15 -5.34 -17.75 9.30
C LYS A 15 -4.20 -17.63 8.28
N SER A 16 -3.62 -16.44 8.14
CA SER A 16 -2.45 -16.26 7.28
C SER A 16 -1.27 -17.12 7.74
N ILE A 17 -0.95 -17.09 9.02
CA ILE A 17 0.15 -17.89 9.60
C ILE A 17 -0.19 -19.39 9.56
N ALA A 18 -1.39 -19.78 9.92
CA ALA A 18 -1.84 -21.19 9.87
C ALA A 18 -1.78 -21.76 8.45
N ASN A 19 -1.93 -20.94 7.42
CA ASN A 19 -1.83 -21.32 6.00
C ASN A 19 -0.40 -21.16 5.43
N GLY A 20 0.62 -20.93 6.27
CA GLY A 20 2.03 -21.00 5.89
C GLY A 20 2.70 -19.67 5.58
N ILE A 21 2.13 -18.55 6.00
CA ILE A 21 2.81 -17.25 5.95
C ILE A 21 3.75 -17.14 7.16
N ASP A 22 5.04 -16.95 6.92
CA ASP A 22 6.06 -16.84 7.97
C ASP A 22 6.29 -15.39 8.42
N ILE A 23 6.25 -14.45 7.49
CA ILE A 23 6.54 -13.03 7.73
C ILE A 23 5.34 -12.19 7.32
N ILE A 24 4.83 -11.36 8.23
CA ILE A 24 3.77 -10.41 7.93
C ILE A 24 4.36 -9.00 7.93
N ARG A 25 4.32 -8.34 6.77
CA ARG A 25 4.67 -6.93 6.63
C ARG A 25 3.49 -6.06 7.01
N ILE A 26 3.66 -5.25 8.04
CA ILE A 26 2.63 -4.42 8.65
C ILE A 26 2.99 -2.95 8.46
N PHE A 27 2.09 -2.17 7.84
CA PHE A 27 2.29 -0.74 7.63
C PHE A 27 0.99 0.03 7.65
N ASP A 28 1.07 1.33 7.88
CA ASP A 28 -0.04 2.26 7.82
C ASP A 28 0.24 3.39 6.82
N ALA A 29 -0.79 3.83 6.09
CA ALA A 29 -0.65 4.87 5.07
C ALA A 29 -0.31 6.25 5.66
N LEU A 30 -0.67 6.52 6.91
CA LEU A 30 -0.37 7.77 7.61
C LEU A 30 0.90 7.69 8.48
N ASN A 31 1.50 6.50 8.64
CA ASN A 31 2.51 6.22 9.65
C ASN A 31 1.96 6.47 11.08
N ASP A 32 0.71 6.13 11.35
CA ASP A 32 0.16 6.15 12.70
C ASP A 32 0.42 4.79 13.38
N PRO A 33 1.34 4.72 14.37
CA PRO A 33 1.72 3.44 14.98
C PRO A 33 0.56 2.76 15.71
N ARG A 34 -0.46 3.51 16.14
CA ARG A 34 -1.65 2.95 16.80
C ARG A 34 -2.43 2.01 15.88
N ASN A 35 -2.43 2.30 14.57
CA ASN A 35 -3.08 1.45 13.56
C ASN A 35 -2.37 0.12 13.33
N LEU A 36 -1.12 -0.03 13.79
CA LEU A 36 -0.31 -1.24 13.62
C LEU A 36 -0.45 -2.22 14.79
N GLU A 37 -0.92 -1.76 15.95
CA GLU A 37 -0.85 -2.46 17.23
C GLU A 37 -1.51 -3.84 17.19
N THR A 38 -2.75 -3.93 16.74
CA THR A 38 -3.48 -5.20 16.66
C THR A 38 -2.78 -6.21 15.76
N SER A 39 -2.33 -5.77 14.58
CA SER A 39 -1.63 -6.66 13.63
C SER A 39 -0.28 -7.14 14.18
N ILE A 40 0.48 -6.29 14.86
CA ILE A 40 1.75 -6.65 15.50
C ILE A 40 1.49 -7.68 16.60
N ASN A 41 0.56 -7.40 17.52
CA ASN A 41 0.25 -8.28 18.63
C ASN A 41 -0.29 -9.64 18.16
N ALA A 42 -1.17 -9.66 17.18
CA ALA A 42 -1.70 -10.88 16.60
C ALA A 42 -0.60 -11.72 15.92
N THR A 43 0.30 -11.10 15.16
CA THR A 43 1.42 -11.80 14.50
C THR A 43 2.35 -12.43 15.54
N LYS A 44 2.69 -11.70 16.59
CA LYS A 44 3.52 -12.24 17.70
C LYS A 44 2.84 -13.39 18.43
N LYS A 45 1.54 -13.26 18.72
CA LYS A 45 0.72 -14.29 19.39
C LYS A 45 0.70 -15.59 18.60
N GLU A 46 0.61 -15.52 17.29
CA GLU A 46 0.56 -16.69 16.39
C GLU A 46 1.98 -17.21 16.00
N GLY A 47 3.05 -16.60 16.52
CA GLY A 47 4.43 -17.03 16.29
C GLY A 47 5.03 -16.63 14.94
N GLY A 48 4.40 -15.70 14.22
CA GLY A 48 4.92 -15.15 12.98
C GLY A 48 5.99 -14.08 13.19
N HIS A 49 6.78 -13.80 12.15
CA HIS A 49 7.74 -12.70 12.15
C HIS A 49 7.03 -11.38 11.80
N VAL A 50 7.17 -10.40 12.67
CA VAL A 50 6.65 -9.04 12.47
C VAL A 50 7.66 -8.21 11.72
N GLN A 51 7.41 -7.94 10.45
CA GLN A 51 8.13 -6.92 9.70
C GLN A 51 7.31 -5.62 9.69
N ALA A 52 7.65 -4.70 10.60
CA ALA A 52 6.96 -3.44 10.69
C ALA A 52 7.58 -2.42 9.72
N ALA A 53 6.76 -1.76 8.91
CA ALA A 53 7.23 -0.86 7.87
C ALA A 53 6.71 0.56 8.08
N PHE A 54 7.51 1.54 7.69
CA PHE A 54 7.04 2.91 7.53
C PHE A 54 6.94 3.29 6.06
N SER A 55 5.89 4.02 5.71
CA SER A 55 5.70 4.60 4.38
C SER A 55 6.67 5.76 4.19
N TYR A 56 7.71 5.54 3.36
CA TYR A 56 8.70 6.57 3.06
C TYR A 56 8.10 7.64 2.15
N THR A 57 8.38 8.88 2.47
CA THR A 57 8.02 10.04 1.66
C THR A 57 8.95 11.21 1.99
N THR A 58 8.86 12.29 1.22
CA THR A 58 9.63 13.52 1.44
C THR A 58 8.68 14.69 1.72
N SER A 59 8.96 15.46 2.75
CA SER A 59 8.26 16.70 3.08
C SER A 59 9.06 17.46 4.15
N PRO A 60 8.67 18.69 4.54
CA PRO A 60 9.34 19.41 5.63
C PRO A 60 9.35 18.69 6.98
N VAL A 61 8.44 17.73 7.21
CA VAL A 61 8.35 16.98 8.48
C VAL A 61 8.98 15.59 8.43
N HIS A 62 9.23 15.04 7.24
CA HIS A 62 9.79 13.71 7.07
C HIS A 62 11.32 13.75 6.94
N SER A 63 12.00 13.95 8.08
CA SER A 63 13.47 13.89 8.17
C SER A 63 13.96 12.48 8.51
N ASN A 64 15.28 12.25 8.45
CA ASN A 64 15.87 10.99 8.88
C ASN A 64 15.61 10.72 10.37
N GLU A 65 15.59 11.78 11.20
CA GLU A 65 15.26 11.72 12.63
C GLU A 65 13.80 11.27 12.85
N TYR A 66 12.87 11.79 12.05
CA TYR A 66 11.46 11.36 12.07
C TYR A 66 11.34 9.85 11.82
N PHE A 67 11.95 9.35 10.75
CA PHE A 67 11.91 7.92 10.42
C PHE A 67 12.65 7.06 11.45
N ALA A 68 13.78 7.53 11.98
CA ALA A 68 14.52 6.84 13.02
C ALA A 68 13.72 6.73 14.33
N ALA A 69 13.08 7.81 14.76
CA ALA A 69 12.20 7.79 15.92
C ALA A 69 11.00 6.85 15.73
N PHE A 70 10.40 6.85 14.54
CA PHE A 70 9.31 5.95 14.21
C PHE A 70 9.78 4.48 14.20
N ALA A 71 10.94 4.17 13.59
CA ALA A 71 11.53 2.83 13.61
C ALA A 71 11.80 2.36 15.04
N LYS A 72 12.30 3.24 15.93
CA LYS A 72 12.48 2.91 17.34
C LYS A 72 11.17 2.62 18.05
N GLN A 73 10.11 3.32 17.71
CA GLN A 73 8.78 3.02 18.23
C GLN A 73 8.29 1.64 17.76
N LEU A 74 8.48 1.29 16.49
CA LEU A 74 8.13 -0.04 15.96
C LEU A 74 8.92 -1.16 16.66
N GLU A 75 10.22 -0.96 16.91
CA GLU A 75 11.04 -1.89 17.71
C GLU A 75 10.45 -2.08 19.12
N ASN A 76 10.07 -0.99 19.79
CA ASN A 76 9.47 -1.04 21.12
C ASN A 76 8.08 -1.70 21.12
N MET A 77 7.36 -1.70 20.00
CA MET A 77 6.09 -2.40 19.82
C MET A 77 6.25 -3.90 19.57
N GLY A 78 7.50 -4.39 19.42
CA GLY A 78 7.80 -5.81 19.26
C GLY A 78 8.03 -6.26 17.82
N ALA A 79 8.35 -5.34 16.90
CA ALA A 79 8.79 -5.72 15.57
C ALA A 79 10.05 -6.60 15.61
N ASP A 80 10.18 -7.54 14.68
CA ASP A 80 11.35 -8.40 14.49
C ASP A 80 12.28 -7.87 13.38
N SER A 81 11.76 -7.04 12.48
CA SER A 81 12.51 -6.28 11.48
C SER A 81 11.77 -4.99 11.11
N VAL A 82 12.51 -4.02 10.57
CA VAL A 82 11.95 -2.74 10.10
C VAL A 82 12.13 -2.61 8.59
N CYS A 83 11.07 -2.20 7.87
CA CYS A 83 11.13 -2.00 6.44
C CYS A 83 10.95 -0.52 6.07
N ILE A 84 11.89 0.01 5.29
CA ILE A 84 11.74 1.29 4.58
C ILE A 84 10.86 1.02 3.36
N LYS A 85 9.59 1.48 3.37
CA LYS A 85 8.63 1.20 2.30
C LYS A 85 8.48 2.40 1.38
N ASP A 86 9.30 2.46 0.33
CA ASP A 86 9.25 3.50 -0.70
C ASP A 86 8.39 3.06 -1.89
N MET A 87 7.08 3.23 -1.76
CA MET A 87 6.09 2.82 -2.77
C MET A 87 6.09 3.69 -4.02
N SER A 88 6.71 4.87 -3.97
CA SER A 88 6.69 5.83 -5.07
C SER A 88 8.04 5.95 -5.79
N GLY A 89 9.08 5.26 -5.30
CA GLY A 89 10.43 5.37 -5.85
C GLY A 89 11.06 6.75 -5.64
N LEU A 90 10.78 7.39 -4.48
CA LEU A 90 11.25 8.74 -4.14
C LEU A 90 12.62 8.74 -3.46
N LEU A 91 13.01 7.61 -2.88
CA LEU A 91 14.23 7.52 -2.11
C LEU A 91 15.45 7.58 -3.04
N LYS A 92 16.18 8.69 -2.96
CA LYS A 92 17.38 8.92 -3.77
C LYS A 92 18.57 8.15 -3.20
N PRO A 93 19.58 7.75 -4.01
CA PRO A 93 20.67 6.88 -3.58
C PRO A 93 21.42 7.38 -2.33
N TYR A 94 21.86 8.63 -2.31
CA TYR A 94 22.57 9.19 -1.16
C TYR A 94 21.67 9.44 0.06
N ALA A 95 20.39 9.74 -0.16
CA ALA A 95 19.42 9.83 0.93
C ALA A 95 19.18 8.45 1.57
N ALA A 96 19.18 7.38 0.77
CA ALA A 96 19.10 6.01 1.26
C ALA A 96 20.29 5.65 2.15
N TYR A 97 21.50 6.02 1.71
CA TYR A 97 22.72 5.82 2.49
C TYR A 97 22.62 6.48 3.88
N GLU A 98 22.25 7.76 3.93
CA GLU A 98 22.14 8.51 5.18
C GLU A 98 21.00 7.97 6.08
N LEU A 99 19.85 7.64 5.48
CA LEU A 99 18.72 7.09 6.23
C LEU A 99 19.07 5.71 6.83
N VAL A 100 19.63 4.80 6.04
CA VAL A 100 20.02 3.47 6.54
C VAL A 100 21.05 3.58 7.64
N LYS A 101 22.09 4.41 7.49
CA LYS A 101 23.05 4.67 8.58
C LYS A 101 22.37 5.13 9.85
N LYS A 102 21.47 6.12 9.73
CA LYS A 102 20.73 6.64 10.87
C LYS A 102 19.88 5.58 11.56
N LEU A 103 19.22 4.72 10.78
CA LEU A 103 18.45 3.59 11.30
C LEU A 103 19.33 2.57 12.02
N LYS A 104 20.48 2.18 11.44
CA LYS A 104 21.42 1.24 12.06
C LYS A 104 22.01 1.77 13.38
N GLU A 105 22.10 3.08 13.56
CA GLU A 105 22.50 3.72 14.83
C GLU A 105 21.35 3.74 15.86
N THR A 106 20.10 3.61 15.42
CA THR A 106 18.92 3.85 16.27
C THR A 106 18.25 2.57 16.73
N VAL A 107 18.15 1.55 15.86
CA VAL A 107 17.49 0.27 16.13
C VAL A 107 18.48 -0.88 16.02
N SER A 108 18.22 -1.95 16.79
CA SER A 108 19.02 -3.18 16.75
C SER A 108 18.50 -4.22 15.76
N LEU A 109 17.33 -3.97 15.18
CA LEU A 109 16.63 -4.88 14.28
C LEU A 109 17.25 -4.88 12.87
N PRO A 110 17.08 -5.99 12.12
CA PRO A 110 17.34 -6.00 10.69
C PRO A 110 16.52 -4.92 9.96
N ILE A 111 17.17 -4.26 9.01
CA ILE A 111 16.56 -3.23 8.17
C ILE A 111 16.38 -3.75 6.76
N GLU A 112 15.16 -3.64 6.24
CA GLU A 112 14.83 -3.94 4.86
C GLU A 112 14.55 -2.68 4.06
N LEU A 113 14.96 -2.69 2.79
CA LEU A 113 14.59 -1.67 1.81
C LEU A 113 13.67 -2.25 0.75
N HIS A 114 12.44 -1.74 0.72
CA HIS A 114 11.48 -1.91 -0.37
C HIS A 114 11.37 -0.60 -1.13
N THR A 115 11.81 -0.55 -2.39
CA THR A 115 11.71 0.65 -3.23
C THR A 115 11.24 0.30 -4.63
N HIS A 116 10.29 1.09 -5.15
CA HIS A 116 9.78 0.94 -6.51
C HIS A 116 10.71 1.60 -7.54
N TYR A 117 10.68 1.08 -8.76
CA TYR A 117 11.56 1.55 -9.85
C TYR A 117 10.96 2.73 -10.64
N THR A 118 9.86 3.32 -10.19
CA THR A 118 9.09 4.34 -10.92
C THR A 118 9.96 5.49 -11.40
N SER A 119 10.87 6.00 -10.56
CA SER A 119 11.78 7.09 -10.90
C SER A 119 13.05 6.66 -11.66
N GLY A 120 13.27 5.35 -11.83
CA GLY A 120 14.49 4.82 -12.43
C GLY A 120 15.69 4.71 -11.48
N LEU A 121 15.54 5.06 -10.21
CA LEU A 121 16.65 5.15 -9.26
C LEU A 121 16.87 3.88 -8.43
N ALA A 122 15.90 2.94 -8.36
CA ALA A 122 15.89 1.87 -7.38
C ALA A 122 17.17 1.04 -7.33
N SER A 123 17.79 0.67 -8.45
CA SER A 123 19.05 -0.10 -8.44
C SER A 123 20.21 0.67 -7.80
N MET A 124 20.32 1.97 -8.08
CA MET A 124 21.34 2.84 -7.47
C MET A 124 21.04 3.08 -5.99
N THR A 125 19.78 3.22 -5.64
CA THR A 125 19.31 3.39 -4.26
C THR A 125 19.61 2.14 -3.44
N ILE A 126 19.34 0.95 -3.96
CA ILE A 126 19.68 -0.33 -3.32
C ILE A 126 21.19 -0.44 -3.11
N LEU A 127 22.00 -0.15 -4.12
CA LEU A 127 23.46 -0.22 -3.99
C LEU A 127 23.96 0.67 -2.85
N LYS A 128 23.47 1.90 -2.76
CA LYS A 128 23.84 2.83 -1.68
C LYS A 128 23.31 2.42 -0.31
N ALA A 129 22.13 1.82 -0.24
CA ALA A 129 21.62 1.24 0.98
C ALA A 129 22.45 0.04 1.46
N VAL A 130 22.89 -0.82 0.55
CA VAL A 130 23.79 -1.96 0.84
C VAL A 130 25.12 -1.47 1.41
N GLU A 131 25.75 -0.47 0.79
CA GLU A 131 26.98 0.16 1.31
C GLU A 131 26.80 0.78 2.71
N ALA A 132 25.58 1.20 3.05
CA ALA A 132 25.22 1.75 4.37
C ALA A 132 24.89 0.67 5.42
N GLY A 133 24.79 -0.61 5.00
CA GLY A 133 24.54 -1.74 5.89
C GLY A 133 23.07 -2.17 6.00
N VAL A 134 22.25 -1.96 4.96
CA VAL A 134 20.91 -2.57 4.90
C VAL A 134 21.04 -4.09 4.87
N ASP A 135 20.18 -4.79 5.60
CA ASP A 135 20.27 -6.24 5.75
C ASP A 135 19.50 -7.00 4.66
N ILE A 136 18.38 -6.44 4.19
CA ILE A 136 17.49 -7.09 3.24
C ILE A 136 17.04 -6.07 2.18
N VAL A 137 16.92 -6.51 0.93
CA VAL A 137 16.40 -5.70 -0.17
C VAL A 137 15.34 -6.46 -0.96
N ASP A 138 14.24 -5.79 -1.28
CA ASP A 138 13.20 -6.32 -2.17
C ASP A 138 13.61 -6.12 -3.63
N THR A 139 13.51 -7.18 -4.41
CA THR A 139 13.76 -7.18 -5.86
C THR A 139 12.68 -7.97 -6.58
N ALA A 140 12.60 -7.85 -7.90
CA ALA A 140 11.70 -8.65 -8.73
C ALA A 140 12.47 -9.39 -9.80
N ILE A 141 12.04 -10.63 -10.12
CA ILE A 141 12.61 -11.37 -11.26
C ILE A 141 12.46 -10.56 -12.56
N SER A 142 13.50 -10.52 -13.39
CA SER A 142 13.63 -9.58 -14.50
C SER A 142 12.41 -9.44 -15.42
N PRO A 143 11.62 -10.48 -15.77
CA PRO A 143 10.43 -10.30 -16.57
C PRO A 143 9.36 -9.39 -15.94
N PHE A 144 9.31 -9.29 -14.61
CA PHE A 144 8.34 -8.48 -13.87
C PHE A 144 8.97 -7.29 -13.13
N ALA A 145 10.25 -7.02 -13.38
CA ALA A 145 10.97 -5.92 -12.76
C ALA A 145 10.79 -4.58 -13.51
N MET A 146 11.30 -3.51 -12.92
CA MET A 146 11.34 -2.14 -13.44
C MET A 146 9.98 -1.43 -13.49
N GLY A 147 9.95 -0.19 -13.95
CA GLY A 147 8.74 0.63 -13.99
C GLY A 147 8.09 0.77 -12.60
N THR A 148 6.83 0.38 -12.47
CA THR A 148 6.11 0.42 -11.20
C THR A 148 6.42 -0.76 -10.26
N SER A 149 7.27 -1.71 -10.67
CA SER A 149 7.79 -2.81 -9.85
C SER A 149 9.13 -2.43 -9.19
N GLN A 150 9.94 -3.41 -8.81
CA GLN A 150 11.22 -3.26 -8.12
C GLN A 150 12.41 -3.42 -9.09
N ALA A 151 13.63 -3.29 -8.55
CA ALA A 151 14.85 -3.55 -9.29
C ALA A 151 14.95 -5.04 -9.72
N PRO A 152 15.57 -5.34 -10.89
CA PRO A 152 15.75 -6.73 -11.33
C PRO A 152 16.68 -7.50 -10.37
N THR A 153 16.22 -8.65 -9.87
CA THR A 153 16.98 -9.51 -8.95
C THR A 153 18.32 -9.88 -9.55
N GLU A 154 18.34 -10.33 -10.80
CA GLU A 154 19.58 -10.77 -11.48
C GLU A 154 20.60 -9.64 -11.59
N SER A 155 20.16 -8.41 -11.83
CA SER A 155 21.05 -7.25 -11.92
C SER A 155 21.66 -6.89 -10.56
N ILE A 156 20.88 -6.95 -9.48
CA ILE A 156 21.38 -6.68 -8.13
C ILE A 156 22.36 -7.77 -7.70
N VAL A 157 22.03 -9.05 -7.93
CA VAL A 157 22.92 -10.18 -7.63
C VAL A 157 24.25 -10.04 -8.39
N ALA A 158 24.19 -9.72 -9.70
CA ALA A 158 25.39 -9.51 -10.50
C ALA A 158 26.24 -8.32 -10.04
N ALA A 159 25.58 -7.22 -9.61
CA ALA A 159 26.29 -6.04 -9.12
C ALA A 159 27.02 -6.28 -7.79
N LEU A 160 26.51 -7.17 -6.94
CA LEU A 160 27.10 -7.50 -5.64
C LEU A 160 28.06 -8.69 -5.69
N ALA A 161 28.08 -9.46 -6.78
CA ALA A 161 28.92 -10.64 -6.92
C ALA A 161 30.41 -10.32 -6.75
N GLY A 162 31.11 -11.11 -5.94
CA GLY A 162 32.55 -10.95 -5.65
C GLY A 162 32.89 -9.77 -4.73
N THR A 163 31.90 -9.09 -4.16
CA THR A 163 32.07 -8.08 -3.11
C THR A 163 31.84 -8.69 -1.73
N GLU A 164 32.06 -7.92 -0.67
CA GLU A 164 31.68 -8.31 0.71
C GLU A 164 30.16 -8.46 0.90
N TYR A 165 29.36 -7.97 -0.05
CA TYR A 165 27.90 -8.04 -0.07
C TYR A 165 27.35 -9.14 -1.00
N ASP A 166 28.20 -10.06 -1.44
CA ASP A 166 27.81 -11.15 -2.34
C ASP A 166 26.67 -11.98 -1.72
N THR A 167 25.57 -12.09 -2.45
CA THR A 167 24.36 -12.78 -1.98
C THR A 167 24.48 -14.31 -2.01
N GLY A 168 25.48 -14.85 -2.71
CA GLY A 168 25.62 -16.29 -2.96
C GLY A 168 24.55 -16.88 -3.90
N LEU A 169 23.69 -16.06 -4.50
CA LEU A 169 22.67 -16.54 -5.43
C LEU A 169 23.26 -16.88 -6.79
N ASP A 170 22.85 -18.02 -7.35
CA ASP A 170 23.33 -18.53 -8.65
C ASP A 170 22.55 -17.86 -9.80
N LEU A 171 23.24 -17.01 -10.57
CA LEU A 171 22.68 -16.31 -11.74
C LEU A 171 22.11 -17.27 -12.80
N LYS A 172 22.68 -18.48 -12.96
CA LYS A 172 22.14 -19.46 -13.90
C LYS A 172 20.80 -20.02 -13.45
N LYS A 173 20.58 -20.15 -12.12
CA LYS A 173 19.29 -20.56 -11.58
C LYS A 173 18.28 -19.43 -11.73
N LEU A 174 18.66 -18.20 -11.49
CA LEU A 174 17.81 -17.02 -11.70
C LEU A 174 17.42 -16.85 -13.17
N ASP A 175 18.34 -17.04 -14.12
CA ASP A 175 18.04 -17.05 -15.57
C ASP A 175 17.00 -18.11 -15.95
N ARG A 176 17.08 -19.31 -15.36
CA ARG A 176 16.06 -20.35 -15.58
C ARG A 176 14.67 -19.92 -15.11
N ILE A 177 14.59 -19.27 -13.95
CA ILE A 177 13.33 -18.70 -13.42
C ILE A 177 12.82 -17.59 -14.36
N SER A 178 13.71 -16.70 -14.79
CA SER A 178 13.39 -15.61 -15.73
C SER A 178 12.82 -16.14 -17.04
N ARG A 179 13.44 -17.15 -17.64
CA ARG A 179 12.96 -17.79 -18.87
C ARG A 179 11.56 -18.43 -18.70
N TYR A 180 11.29 -18.99 -17.53
CA TYR A 180 9.95 -19.54 -17.26
C TYR A 180 8.87 -18.45 -17.23
N PHE A 181 9.17 -17.28 -16.62
CA PHE A 181 8.20 -16.20 -16.48
C PHE A 181 8.08 -15.28 -17.71
N THR A 182 9.07 -15.27 -18.61
CA THR A 182 9.04 -14.43 -19.81
C THR A 182 7.78 -14.66 -20.68
N PRO A 183 7.43 -15.88 -21.09
CA PRO A 183 6.22 -16.11 -21.89
C PRO A 183 4.93 -15.78 -21.12
N ILE A 184 4.93 -15.91 -19.79
CA ILE A 184 3.79 -15.54 -18.95
C ILE A 184 3.58 -14.01 -19.00
N ARG A 185 4.65 -13.23 -18.89
CA ARG A 185 4.61 -11.77 -19.05
C ARG A 185 4.10 -11.36 -20.44
N GLU A 186 4.62 -11.98 -21.49
CA GLU A 186 4.21 -11.72 -22.87
C GLU A 186 2.72 -12.00 -23.07
N LYS A 187 2.21 -13.10 -22.52
CA LYS A 187 0.78 -13.39 -22.47
C LYS A 187 -0.02 -12.28 -21.80
N TYR A 188 0.41 -11.81 -20.64
CA TYR A 188 -0.31 -10.75 -19.92
C TYR A 188 -0.28 -9.40 -20.64
N ILE A 189 0.80 -9.09 -21.33
CA ILE A 189 0.87 -7.90 -22.20
C ILE A 189 -0.09 -8.06 -23.40
N SER A 190 -0.07 -9.21 -24.07
CA SER A 190 -0.91 -9.46 -25.25
C SER A 190 -2.42 -9.46 -24.94
N THR A 191 -2.79 -9.87 -23.72
CA THR A 191 -4.19 -9.83 -23.25
C THR A 191 -4.60 -8.47 -22.67
N GLY A 192 -3.69 -7.50 -22.60
CA GLY A 192 -3.94 -6.17 -22.01
C GLY A 192 -4.01 -6.16 -20.48
N LEU A 193 -3.67 -7.27 -19.81
CA LEU A 193 -3.63 -7.33 -18.34
C LEU A 193 -2.47 -6.50 -17.78
N ILE A 194 -1.34 -6.45 -18.48
CA ILE A 194 -0.22 -5.56 -18.19
C ILE A 194 -0.18 -4.48 -19.28
N ASP A 195 -0.37 -3.21 -18.89
CA ASP A 195 -0.15 -2.08 -19.80
C ASP A 195 1.36 -1.80 -19.88
N PRO A 196 1.98 -1.87 -21.08
CA PRO A 196 3.40 -1.56 -21.24
C PRO A 196 3.82 -0.17 -20.77
N LYS A 197 2.89 0.76 -20.59
CA LYS A 197 3.16 2.09 -20.05
C LYS A 197 3.67 2.06 -18.62
N VAL A 198 3.24 1.08 -17.82
CA VAL A 198 3.69 0.93 -16.42
C VAL A 198 5.15 0.45 -16.31
N LEU A 199 5.75 0.03 -17.41
CA LEU A 199 7.15 -0.43 -17.49
C LEU A 199 8.14 0.72 -17.75
N LYS A 200 7.63 1.92 -18.00
CA LYS A 200 8.48 3.10 -18.28
C LYS A 200 8.86 3.81 -16.99
N VAL A 201 10.08 4.36 -17.00
CA VAL A 201 10.53 5.29 -15.96
C VAL A 201 9.77 6.61 -16.10
N ASP A 202 9.29 7.15 -14.99
CA ASP A 202 8.64 8.45 -14.91
C ASP A 202 9.32 9.34 -13.85
N VAL A 203 10.17 10.24 -14.30
CA VAL A 203 10.89 11.20 -13.44
C VAL A 203 9.96 12.26 -12.81
N ASN A 204 8.73 12.42 -13.30
CA ASN A 204 7.74 13.30 -12.70
C ASN A 204 7.37 12.85 -11.27
N ALA A 205 7.53 11.56 -10.98
CA ALA A 205 7.40 11.06 -9.61
C ALA A 205 8.29 11.84 -8.63
N LEU A 206 9.52 12.19 -9.03
CA LEU A 206 10.45 12.96 -8.18
C LEU A 206 10.08 14.45 -8.07
N LEU A 207 9.45 15.03 -9.10
CA LEU A 207 9.08 16.44 -9.13
C LEU A 207 7.79 16.70 -8.32
N TYR A 208 6.76 15.92 -8.59
CA TYR A 208 5.43 16.13 -8.00
C TYR A 208 5.13 15.17 -6.86
N GLN A 209 6.03 14.21 -6.59
CA GLN A 209 5.86 13.15 -5.58
C GLN A 209 4.59 12.30 -5.80
N VAL A 210 4.11 12.27 -7.04
CA VAL A 210 2.90 11.57 -7.45
C VAL A 210 3.28 10.17 -7.93
N PRO A 211 2.83 9.10 -7.25
CA PRO A 211 3.05 7.72 -7.71
C PRO A 211 2.43 7.48 -9.10
N GLY A 212 3.03 6.60 -9.90
CA GLY A 212 2.56 6.34 -11.26
C GLY A 212 1.08 5.95 -11.36
N GLY A 213 0.58 5.16 -10.41
CA GLY A 213 -0.85 4.81 -10.32
C GLY A 213 -1.75 6.02 -10.04
N MET A 214 -1.30 6.97 -9.22
CA MET A 214 -2.02 8.22 -8.97
C MET A 214 -2.07 9.06 -10.24
N LEU A 215 -0.95 9.24 -10.95
CA LEU A 215 -0.91 10.02 -12.18
C LEU A 215 -1.90 9.47 -13.23
N SER A 216 -1.93 8.16 -13.41
CA SER A 216 -2.88 7.50 -14.32
C SER A 216 -4.34 7.81 -13.94
N ASN A 217 -4.67 7.81 -12.65
CA ASN A 217 -5.99 8.17 -12.16
C ASN A 217 -6.34 9.64 -12.42
N LEU A 218 -5.40 10.58 -12.18
CA LEU A 218 -5.61 12.00 -12.45
C LEU A 218 -5.91 12.24 -13.94
N VAL A 219 -5.10 11.65 -14.81
CA VAL A 219 -5.29 11.73 -16.28
C VAL A 219 -6.66 11.17 -16.67
N SER A 220 -7.07 10.03 -16.11
CA SER A 220 -8.37 9.43 -16.42
C SER A 220 -9.53 10.30 -15.95
N GLN A 221 -9.50 10.85 -14.75
CA GLN A 221 -10.53 11.75 -14.22
C GLN A 221 -10.66 13.02 -15.06
N LEU A 222 -9.54 13.66 -15.42
CA LEU A 222 -9.55 14.85 -16.26
C LEU A 222 -10.05 14.57 -17.68
N LYS A 223 -9.71 13.41 -18.24
CA LYS A 223 -10.21 12.98 -19.55
C LYS A 223 -11.74 12.76 -19.51
N GLN A 224 -12.26 12.12 -18.46
CA GLN A 224 -13.71 11.95 -18.28
C GLN A 224 -14.44 13.28 -18.12
N ALA A 225 -13.79 14.27 -17.48
CA ALA A 225 -14.33 15.63 -17.35
C ALA A 225 -14.15 16.49 -18.63
N GLY A 226 -13.49 15.98 -19.68
CA GLY A 226 -13.17 16.76 -20.90
C GLY A 226 -12.20 17.90 -20.65
N LYS A 227 -11.33 17.80 -19.66
CA LYS A 227 -10.45 18.86 -19.15
C LYS A 227 -8.98 18.40 -19.03
N SER A 228 -8.50 17.60 -19.98
CA SER A 228 -7.13 17.04 -19.95
C SER A 228 -6.04 18.11 -19.90
N GLU A 229 -6.30 19.32 -20.42
CA GLU A 229 -5.40 20.47 -20.41
C GLU A 229 -5.10 21.01 -19.00
N LEU A 230 -5.93 20.67 -18.00
CA LEU A 230 -5.74 21.11 -16.61
C LEU A 230 -4.76 20.25 -15.81
N LEU A 231 -4.21 19.19 -16.39
CA LEU A 231 -3.27 18.30 -15.70
C LEU A 231 -2.09 19.04 -15.03
N PRO A 232 -1.41 20.00 -15.68
CA PRO A 232 -0.33 20.76 -15.03
C PRO A 232 -0.81 21.47 -13.76
N ALA A 233 -1.95 22.15 -13.80
CA ALA A 233 -2.51 22.84 -12.65
C ALA A 233 -2.88 21.86 -11.48
N VAL A 234 -3.38 20.68 -11.82
CA VAL A 234 -3.66 19.64 -10.82
C VAL A 234 -2.37 19.14 -10.18
N LEU A 235 -1.31 18.93 -10.95
CA LEU A 235 -0.01 18.50 -10.42
C LEU A 235 0.61 19.53 -9.48
N GLU A 236 0.42 20.82 -9.74
CA GLU A 236 0.83 21.93 -8.84
C GLU A 236 -0.05 22.00 -7.57
N GLU A 237 -1.32 21.63 -7.66
CA GLU A 237 -2.24 21.65 -6.52
C GLU A 237 -2.04 20.46 -5.56
N VAL A 238 -1.59 19.29 -6.06
CA VAL A 238 -1.37 18.09 -5.23
C VAL A 238 -0.49 18.35 -4.00
N PRO A 239 0.70 18.99 -4.11
CA PRO A 239 1.52 19.30 -2.95
C PRO A 239 0.83 20.21 -1.92
N ARG A 240 -0.02 21.14 -2.36
CA ARG A 240 -0.78 22.04 -1.49
C ARG A 240 -1.84 21.29 -0.70
N VAL A 241 -2.65 20.49 -1.39
CA VAL A 241 -3.68 19.64 -0.74
C VAL A 241 -3.02 18.67 0.23
N ARG A 242 -1.86 18.11 -0.12
CA ARG A 242 -1.08 17.24 0.75
C ARG A 242 -0.60 17.96 2.02
N ALA A 243 -0.13 19.20 1.90
CA ALA A 243 0.29 20.01 3.04
C ALA A 243 -0.90 20.29 3.97
N ASP A 244 -2.04 20.68 3.42
CA ASP A 244 -3.27 20.95 4.18
C ASP A 244 -3.79 19.67 4.89
N ALA A 245 -3.52 18.49 4.34
CA ALA A 245 -3.81 17.19 4.95
C ALA A 245 -2.75 16.72 5.98
N GLY A 246 -1.85 17.59 6.43
CA GLY A 246 -0.81 17.23 7.40
C GLY A 246 0.32 16.38 6.83
N TYR A 247 0.67 16.59 5.57
CA TYR A 247 1.78 15.93 4.87
C TYR A 247 1.69 14.41 4.80
N VAL A 248 0.50 13.87 4.60
CA VAL A 248 0.31 12.42 4.47
C VAL A 248 1.22 11.82 3.38
N PRO A 249 1.79 10.62 3.57
CA PRO A 249 2.47 9.90 2.49
C PRO A 249 1.51 9.66 1.32
N LEU A 250 1.99 9.84 0.08
CA LEU A 250 1.19 9.57 -1.11
C LEU A 250 1.28 8.09 -1.50
N VAL A 251 0.69 7.26 -0.68
CA VAL A 251 0.51 5.81 -0.87
C VAL A 251 -0.98 5.50 -0.95
N THR A 252 -1.36 4.29 -1.34
CA THR A 252 -2.78 3.89 -1.32
C THR A 252 -3.29 3.80 0.12
N PRO A 253 -4.43 4.41 0.50
CA PRO A 253 -5.38 5.16 -0.33
C PRO A 253 -5.13 6.68 -0.39
N THR A 254 -4.25 7.24 0.42
CA THR A 254 -4.05 8.68 0.59
C THR A 254 -3.68 9.39 -0.72
N SER A 255 -2.91 8.74 -1.60
CA SER A 255 -2.59 9.29 -2.92
C SER A 255 -3.85 9.53 -3.76
N GLN A 256 -4.80 8.62 -3.74
CA GLN A 256 -6.06 8.75 -4.47
C GLN A 256 -6.94 9.85 -3.85
N ILE A 257 -6.99 9.92 -2.53
CA ILE A 257 -7.79 10.92 -1.80
C ILE A 257 -7.27 12.33 -2.09
N VAL A 258 -5.97 12.55 -1.90
CA VAL A 258 -5.32 13.85 -2.15
C VAL A 258 -5.42 14.23 -3.64
N GLY A 259 -5.19 13.27 -4.54
CA GLY A 259 -5.29 13.51 -5.98
C GLY A 259 -6.69 13.91 -6.43
N THR A 260 -7.71 13.18 -6.00
CA THR A 260 -9.10 13.50 -6.33
C THR A 260 -9.50 14.87 -5.78
N GLN A 261 -9.09 15.22 -4.56
CA GLN A 261 -9.35 16.54 -4.00
C GLN A 261 -8.64 17.65 -4.80
N ALA A 262 -7.40 17.43 -5.24
CA ALA A 262 -6.70 18.39 -6.09
C ALA A 262 -7.41 18.59 -7.44
N VAL A 263 -7.92 17.53 -8.06
CA VAL A 263 -8.74 17.63 -9.27
C VAL A 263 -9.99 18.48 -9.03
N PHE A 264 -10.72 18.25 -7.94
CA PHE A 264 -11.91 19.06 -7.64
C PHE A 264 -11.58 20.54 -7.37
N ASN A 265 -10.49 20.83 -6.66
CA ASN A 265 -10.05 22.21 -6.43
C ASN A 265 -9.83 22.96 -7.74
N VAL A 266 -9.15 22.32 -8.71
CA VAL A 266 -8.87 22.91 -10.01
C VAL A 266 -10.11 23.02 -10.89
N LEU A 267 -10.93 21.96 -10.96
CA LEU A 267 -12.17 21.98 -11.77
C LEU A 267 -13.19 23.00 -11.28
N CYS A 268 -13.31 23.21 -9.96
CA CYS A 268 -14.23 24.20 -9.38
C CYS A 268 -13.70 25.63 -9.45
N GLY A 269 -12.42 25.83 -9.79
CA GLY A 269 -11.76 27.15 -9.81
C GLY A 269 -11.56 27.78 -8.42
N GLU A 270 -11.92 27.08 -7.37
CA GLU A 270 -11.82 27.51 -5.98
C GLU A 270 -11.47 26.31 -5.08
N ARG A 271 -10.45 26.48 -4.23
CA ARG A 271 -10.00 25.42 -3.33
C ARG A 271 -11.08 25.08 -2.29
N TYR A 272 -11.34 23.76 -2.15
CA TYR A 272 -12.30 23.23 -1.16
C TYR A 272 -13.75 23.72 -1.30
N LYS A 273 -14.12 24.28 -2.44
CA LYS A 273 -15.54 24.56 -2.77
C LYS A 273 -16.36 23.28 -2.76
N GLN A 274 -15.76 22.20 -3.24
CA GLN A 274 -16.27 20.84 -3.12
C GLN A 274 -15.23 19.97 -2.42
N VAL A 275 -15.64 19.36 -1.30
CA VAL A 275 -14.78 18.47 -0.49
C VAL A 275 -15.27 17.06 -0.64
N THR A 276 -14.36 16.13 -0.97
CA THR A 276 -14.69 14.71 -1.05
C THR A 276 -14.90 14.13 0.35
N LYS A 277 -15.74 13.09 0.45
CA LYS A 277 -15.99 12.40 1.72
C LYS A 277 -14.69 11.86 2.32
N GLU A 278 -13.85 11.28 1.47
CA GLU A 278 -12.58 10.66 1.87
C GLU A 278 -11.57 11.71 2.35
N PHE A 279 -11.46 12.85 1.67
CA PHE A 279 -10.60 13.94 2.13
C PHE A 279 -11.06 14.53 3.47
N ARG A 280 -12.38 14.73 3.60
CA ARG A 280 -12.98 15.12 4.88
C ARG A 280 -12.66 14.10 5.97
N GLY A 281 -12.67 12.79 5.65
CA GLY A 281 -12.29 11.72 6.57
C GLY A 281 -10.84 11.82 7.06
N ILE A 282 -9.88 12.21 6.20
CA ILE A 282 -8.50 12.49 6.66
C ILE A 282 -8.49 13.62 7.68
N ILE A 283 -9.19 14.72 7.40
CA ILE A 283 -9.25 15.88 8.29
C ILE A 283 -9.98 15.55 9.60
N HIS A 284 -11.00 14.70 9.55
CA HIS A 284 -11.74 14.23 10.72
C HIS A 284 -10.95 13.21 11.57
N GLY A 285 -9.95 12.55 10.98
CA GLY A 285 -9.15 11.52 11.67
C GLY A 285 -9.66 10.09 11.47
N ASP A 286 -10.55 9.86 10.51
CA ASP A 286 -11.12 8.52 10.21
C ASP A 286 -10.07 7.49 9.77
N TYR A 287 -8.90 7.95 9.33
CA TYR A 287 -7.78 7.10 8.91
C TYR A 287 -6.65 7.03 9.94
N GLY A 288 -6.73 7.80 11.02
CA GLY A 288 -5.69 7.90 12.04
C GLY A 288 -5.06 9.29 12.13
N LYS A 289 -3.97 9.39 12.88
CA LYS A 289 -3.23 10.64 13.11
C LYS A 289 -2.32 10.94 11.92
N THR A 290 -2.42 12.15 11.38
CA THR A 290 -1.54 12.64 10.30
C THR A 290 -0.12 12.93 10.80
N PRO A 291 0.91 12.87 9.93
CA PRO A 291 2.31 13.12 10.30
C PRO A 291 2.57 14.50 10.91
N ALA A 292 1.89 15.53 10.40
CA ALA A 292 1.88 16.88 10.98
C ALA A 292 0.47 17.26 11.42
N PRO A 293 0.34 18.15 12.42
CA PRO A 293 -0.94 18.72 12.81
C PRO A 293 -1.61 19.44 11.63
N ILE A 294 -2.91 19.25 11.48
CA ILE A 294 -3.73 20.00 10.53
C ILE A 294 -4.07 21.35 11.15
N ASP A 295 -4.04 22.43 10.35
CA ASP A 295 -4.43 23.76 10.82
C ASP A 295 -5.86 23.75 11.39
N PRO A 296 -6.09 24.19 12.63
CA PRO A 296 -7.40 24.13 13.27
C PRO A 296 -8.48 24.98 12.57
N ALA A 297 -8.10 26.10 11.96
CA ALA A 297 -9.03 26.97 11.25
C ALA A 297 -9.47 26.31 9.95
N PHE A 298 -8.51 25.69 9.24
CA PHE A 298 -8.79 24.89 8.05
C PHE A 298 -9.67 23.67 8.39
N ALA A 299 -9.32 22.92 9.44
CA ALA A 299 -10.13 21.77 9.88
C ALA A 299 -11.56 22.20 10.24
N GLY A 300 -11.72 23.32 10.94
CA GLY A 300 -13.05 23.88 11.26
C GLY A 300 -13.89 24.20 10.04
N THR A 301 -13.27 24.70 8.97
CA THR A 301 -13.93 24.98 7.69
C THR A 301 -14.40 23.69 6.99
N ILE A 302 -13.52 22.69 6.92
CA ILE A 302 -13.82 21.40 6.26
C ILE A 302 -14.85 20.59 7.04
N LEU A 303 -14.75 20.56 8.37
CA LEU A 303 -15.61 19.77 9.25
C LEU A 303 -16.91 20.48 9.62
N LYS A 304 -17.05 21.77 9.30
CA LYS A 304 -18.25 22.58 9.60
C LYS A 304 -18.62 22.54 11.09
N GLY A 305 -17.61 22.61 11.95
CA GLY A 305 -17.79 22.63 13.42
C GLY A 305 -17.82 21.25 14.09
N GLU A 306 -17.79 20.15 13.35
CA GLU A 306 -17.60 18.82 13.90
C GLU A 306 -16.18 18.67 14.44
N LYS A 307 -16.04 18.01 15.59
CA LYS A 307 -14.72 17.79 16.21
C LYS A 307 -14.04 16.58 15.60
N PRO A 308 -12.73 16.67 15.26
CA PRO A 308 -11.99 15.50 14.80
C PRO A 308 -11.89 14.44 15.92
N ILE A 309 -11.86 13.18 15.53
CA ILE A 309 -11.56 12.07 16.44
C ILE A 309 -10.06 12.07 16.77
N THR A 310 -9.72 11.70 17.99
CA THR A 310 -8.33 11.67 18.47
C THR A 310 -7.89 10.27 18.93
N CYS A 311 -8.84 9.35 19.10
CA CYS A 311 -8.57 7.94 19.39
C CYS A 311 -8.09 7.21 18.13
N ARG A 312 -7.69 5.95 18.27
CA ARG A 312 -7.46 5.05 17.15
C ARG A 312 -8.81 4.78 16.45
N PRO A 313 -8.92 4.93 15.11
CA PRO A 313 -10.20 4.74 14.42
C PRO A 313 -10.87 3.38 14.66
N ALA A 314 -10.07 2.31 14.77
CA ALA A 314 -10.59 0.98 15.03
C ALA A 314 -11.26 0.83 16.41
N ASP A 315 -10.94 1.69 17.39
CA ASP A 315 -11.60 1.69 18.72
C ASP A 315 -13.08 2.07 18.66
N LEU A 316 -13.52 2.64 17.53
CA LEU A 316 -14.92 3.02 17.27
C LEU A 316 -15.69 1.94 16.51
N ILE A 317 -15.08 0.80 16.24
CA ILE A 317 -15.69 -0.30 15.48
C ILE A 317 -15.95 -1.46 16.45
N GLU A 318 -17.21 -1.83 16.58
CA GLU A 318 -17.60 -3.01 17.36
C GLU A 318 -17.09 -4.30 16.69
N PRO A 319 -16.86 -5.39 17.45
CA PRO A 319 -16.47 -6.66 16.88
C PRO A 319 -17.42 -7.14 15.79
N GLU A 320 -16.88 -7.54 14.63
CA GLU A 320 -17.67 -7.89 13.45
C GLU A 320 -17.71 -9.40 13.15
N LEU A 321 -16.77 -10.18 13.68
CA LEU A 321 -16.53 -11.56 13.25
C LEU A 321 -17.73 -12.50 13.46
N ASP A 322 -18.40 -12.43 14.61
CA ASP A 322 -19.58 -13.27 14.89
C ASP A 322 -20.77 -12.91 14.02
N THR A 323 -20.97 -11.64 13.75
CA THR A 323 -22.00 -11.16 12.82
C THR A 323 -21.73 -11.67 11.39
N ILE A 324 -20.47 -11.62 10.96
CA ILE A 324 -20.05 -12.12 9.64
C ILE A 324 -20.23 -13.62 9.55
N ARG A 325 -19.82 -14.39 10.55
CA ARG A 325 -20.03 -15.85 10.62
C ARG A 325 -21.52 -16.20 10.51
N THR A 326 -22.37 -15.46 11.20
CA THR A 326 -23.83 -15.68 11.12
C THR A 326 -24.33 -15.48 9.69
N LYS A 327 -23.92 -14.42 9.00
CA LYS A 327 -24.28 -14.16 7.61
C LYS A 327 -23.74 -15.24 6.66
N MET A 328 -22.54 -15.75 6.95
CA MET A 328 -21.83 -16.71 6.10
C MET A 328 -22.27 -18.16 6.29
N LYS A 329 -23.06 -18.48 7.30
CA LYS A 329 -23.47 -19.86 7.67
C LYS A 329 -23.96 -20.71 6.50
N VAL A 330 -24.62 -20.11 5.50
CA VAL A 330 -25.14 -20.82 4.33
C VAL A 330 -24.12 -20.97 3.17
N TYR A 331 -23.01 -20.25 3.24
CA TYR A 331 -21.98 -20.21 2.19
C TYR A 331 -20.65 -20.81 2.63
N GLU A 332 -20.40 -20.87 3.95
CA GLU A 332 -19.14 -21.31 4.53
C GLU A 332 -18.86 -22.78 4.24
N LYS A 333 -17.71 -23.06 3.61
CA LYS A 333 -17.18 -24.41 3.37
C LYS A 333 -15.84 -24.60 4.10
N GLN A 334 -15.15 -23.52 4.35
CA GLN A 334 -13.89 -23.44 5.07
C GLN A 334 -13.83 -22.14 5.85
N GLU A 335 -13.04 -22.12 6.92
CA GLU A 335 -12.99 -21.00 7.85
C GLU A 335 -12.55 -19.68 7.18
N GLU A 336 -11.69 -19.74 6.14
CA GLU A 336 -11.22 -18.58 5.39
C GLU A 336 -12.34 -17.91 4.55
N ASP A 337 -13.44 -18.58 4.30
CA ASP A 337 -14.59 -17.98 3.60
C ASP A 337 -15.16 -16.80 4.37
N VAL A 338 -15.11 -16.84 5.70
CA VAL A 338 -15.53 -15.73 6.59
C VAL A 338 -14.67 -14.49 6.34
N LEU A 339 -13.35 -14.65 6.20
CA LEU A 339 -12.43 -13.58 5.89
C LEU A 339 -12.62 -13.05 4.46
N THR A 340 -12.85 -13.94 3.50
CA THR A 340 -13.13 -13.55 2.12
C THR A 340 -14.36 -12.63 2.06
N TYR A 341 -15.41 -12.95 2.81
CA TYR A 341 -16.59 -12.08 2.92
C TYR A 341 -16.28 -10.77 3.65
N ALA A 342 -15.59 -10.82 4.81
CA ALA A 342 -15.24 -9.64 5.59
C ALA A 342 -14.45 -8.60 4.77
N LEU A 343 -13.51 -9.08 3.96
CA LEU A 343 -12.60 -8.22 3.17
C LEU A 343 -13.22 -7.76 1.84
N PHE A 344 -14.08 -8.57 1.22
CA PHE A 344 -14.56 -8.38 -0.15
C PHE A 344 -16.07 -8.67 -0.31
N GLU A 345 -16.90 -8.19 0.58
CA GLU A 345 -18.34 -8.54 0.70
C GLU A 345 -19.07 -8.67 -0.64
N GLN A 346 -19.00 -7.65 -1.50
CA GLN A 346 -19.72 -7.63 -2.77
C GLN A 346 -19.23 -8.68 -3.77
N VAL A 347 -17.91 -8.88 -3.86
CA VAL A 347 -17.30 -9.84 -4.78
C VAL A 347 -17.44 -11.25 -4.23
N ALA A 348 -17.25 -11.41 -2.93
CA ALA A 348 -17.37 -12.69 -2.23
C ALA A 348 -18.78 -13.27 -2.35
N THR A 349 -19.82 -12.47 -2.15
CA THR A 349 -21.21 -12.91 -2.26
C THR A 349 -21.47 -13.53 -3.63
N LYS A 350 -21.14 -12.84 -4.72
CA LYS A 350 -21.27 -13.37 -6.09
C LYS A 350 -20.48 -14.66 -6.32
N PHE A 351 -19.27 -14.72 -5.77
CA PHE A 351 -18.44 -15.91 -5.86
C PHE A 351 -19.08 -17.11 -5.13
N PHE A 352 -19.57 -16.90 -3.90
CA PHE A 352 -20.19 -17.94 -3.09
C PHE A 352 -21.51 -18.43 -3.69
N GLU A 353 -22.34 -17.54 -4.23
CA GLU A 353 -23.55 -17.88 -4.96
C GLU A 353 -23.23 -18.76 -6.17
N LYS A 354 -22.26 -18.36 -7.00
CA LYS A 354 -21.80 -19.15 -8.14
C LYS A 354 -21.22 -20.52 -7.72
N ARG A 355 -20.42 -20.54 -6.64
CA ARG A 355 -19.89 -21.81 -6.08
C ARG A 355 -21.00 -22.71 -5.61
N ARG A 356 -21.98 -22.17 -4.88
CA ARG A 356 -23.16 -22.92 -4.40
C ARG A 356 -24.01 -23.46 -5.54
N ALA A 357 -24.30 -22.65 -6.56
CA ALA A 357 -25.03 -23.09 -7.75
C ALA A 357 -24.35 -24.28 -8.42
N LYS A 358 -23.01 -24.20 -8.60
CA LYS A 358 -22.22 -25.30 -9.15
C LYS A 358 -22.30 -26.56 -8.30
N ASP A 359 -22.27 -26.46 -6.97
CA ASP A 359 -22.38 -27.61 -6.06
C ASP A 359 -23.72 -28.34 -6.18
N TYR A 360 -24.79 -27.59 -6.44
CA TYR A 360 -26.13 -28.15 -6.65
C TYR A 360 -26.42 -28.52 -8.10
N GLY A 361 -25.42 -28.43 -8.99
CA GLY A 361 -25.60 -28.72 -10.43
C GLY A 361 -26.46 -27.68 -11.17
N ILE A 362 -26.61 -26.48 -10.61
CA ILE A 362 -27.39 -25.39 -11.21
C ILE A 362 -26.46 -24.56 -12.10
N ASP A 363 -26.85 -24.34 -13.37
CA ASP A 363 -26.15 -23.41 -14.24
C ASP A 363 -26.41 -21.97 -13.82
N ALA A 364 -25.41 -21.35 -13.17
CA ALA A 364 -25.51 -19.99 -12.66
C ALA A 364 -25.67 -18.92 -13.76
N GLU A 365 -25.36 -19.24 -15.02
CA GLU A 365 -25.52 -18.31 -16.16
C GLU A 365 -26.99 -18.24 -16.62
N ASN A 366 -27.77 -19.29 -16.31
CA ASN A 366 -29.20 -19.34 -16.58
C ASN A 366 -30.08 -19.00 -15.36
N CYS A 367 -29.50 -18.60 -14.24
CA CYS A 367 -30.26 -18.13 -13.09
C CYS A 367 -30.67 -16.67 -13.27
N ASP A 368 -31.93 -16.37 -12.98
CA ASP A 368 -32.45 -15.01 -12.95
C ASP A 368 -31.62 -14.14 -11.96
N PRO A 369 -31.12 -12.96 -12.38
CA PRO A 369 -30.41 -12.03 -11.51
C PRO A 369 -31.16 -11.62 -10.23
N GLU A 370 -32.49 -11.75 -10.21
CA GLU A 370 -33.34 -11.49 -9.06
C GLU A 370 -33.51 -12.72 -8.14
N GLY A 371 -32.80 -13.82 -8.37
CA GLY A 371 -32.83 -15.03 -7.54
C GLY A 371 -34.06 -15.90 -7.71
N LYS A 372 -34.84 -15.70 -8.76
CA LYS A 372 -35.96 -16.58 -9.13
C LYS A 372 -35.40 -17.76 -9.92
N VAL A 373 -35.40 -18.95 -9.30
CA VAL A 373 -35.08 -20.19 -9.99
C VAL A 373 -36.31 -20.60 -10.80
N HIS A 374 -36.22 -20.56 -12.12
CA HIS A 374 -37.22 -21.22 -12.98
C HIS A 374 -36.83 -22.68 -13.10
N SER A 375 -37.72 -23.60 -12.65
CA SER A 375 -37.58 -25.01 -12.93
C SER A 375 -37.70 -25.20 -14.45
N VAL A 376 -36.69 -25.87 -15.03
CA VAL A 376 -36.72 -26.34 -16.43
C VAL A 376 -37.70 -27.48 -16.55
#